data_b00e06c56406d5945a228d8e65101734
#
_entry.id   b00e06c56406d5945a228d8e65101734
#
_cell.length_a   1.000
_cell.length_b   1.000
_cell.length_c   1.000
_cell.angle_alpha   90.00
_cell.angle_beta   90.00
_cell.angle_gamma   90.00
#
_symmetry.space_group_name_H-M   'P 1'
#
loop_
_entity.id
_entity.type
_entity.pdbx_description
1 polymer ?
#
loop_
_entity_poly.entity_id
_entity_poly.type
_entity_poly.pdbx_seq_one_letter_code
_entity_poly.pdbx_strand_id
1 'polypeptide(L)'
;MKTRFAPSPTGYIHIGNVRSAIYPYLLAKQQKGKFVLRIEDTDRARYVEGATELIKDTLKWLGLEWDEGPDVGGENGPYFQTERKAIYHEWAKKLIASGRAYADDTTPEQLDKYRQECYNKKIPFLYRNFRPEKAPEWHEGIPLRFKSDPKPRTWHDAVMGDLSVGPEVQDDIILIKKDGLPTYNFAHIVDDAEMGITHVIRGAEYLSSVPNYLALYEALNIEPPILVSLPHILGPTGNKKLSKRDGAKSVTDYRNEGILPETMLNYLACLGWNDGTEKEIYTKSELIEAFSLDHVQVSGARFDEVKLLWMNGQWLRRLVDERGIDAVFARTTDFWPETAKIYEESYQKQVFSIIYDRLKTLSDLNEMTDYFFADPKIDLKMLTKNKFLKKLSESELIKLLKISAEMLESSDWNENALQDTLNQLLEKTNKKPAELFSLIRLAISYAPFSPALNLTLNTLGKGTSLARLRSTITALANS
;
A
#
# COMPACT_ATOMS: atom_id res chain seq x y z
N MET A 1 14.46 -23.04 -0.66
CA MET A 1 14.07 -21.86 -1.45
C MET A 1 14.52 -20.60 -0.76
N LYS A 2 15.01 -19.60 -1.50
CA LYS A 2 15.36 -18.27 -0.97
C LYS A 2 14.89 -17.19 -1.94
N THR A 3 14.15 -16.22 -1.43
CA THR A 3 13.67 -15.06 -2.19
C THR A 3 14.17 -13.78 -1.55
N ARG A 4 13.99 -12.64 -2.22
CA ARG A 4 14.40 -11.35 -1.67
C ARG A 4 13.46 -10.22 -2.07
N PHE A 5 13.38 -9.23 -1.19
CA PHE A 5 12.99 -7.87 -1.55
C PHE A 5 14.23 -6.99 -1.52
N ALA A 6 14.48 -6.28 -2.62
CA ALA A 6 15.72 -5.53 -2.82
C ALA A 6 15.41 -4.09 -3.24
N PRO A 7 14.90 -3.26 -2.31
CA PRO A 7 14.52 -1.90 -2.61
C PRO A 7 15.73 -0.95 -2.63
N SER A 8 15.66 0.06 -3.53
CA SER A 8 16.56 1.21 -3.48
C SER A 8 15.98 2.30 -2.59
N PRO A 9 16.76 2.89 -1.66
CA PRO A 9 16.28 3.92 -0.72
C PRO A 9 16.23 5.31 -1.38
N THR A 10 15.37 5.45 -2.40
CA THR A 10 15.25 6.66 -3.24
C THR A 10 13.99 7.49 -2.94
N GLY A 11 13.35 7.26 -1.80
CA GLY A 11 12.17 7.99 -1.34
C GLY A 11 11.09 7.11 -0.72
N TYR A 12 9.87 7.62 -0.72
CA TYR A 12 8.73 6.89 -0.12
C TYR A 12 8.41 5.60 -0.87
N ILE A 13 8.15 4.56 -0.10
CA ILE A 13 7.71 3.27 -0.64
C ILE A 13 6.24 3.38 -1.08
N HIS A 14 5.97 3.08 -2.34
CA HIS A 14 4.61 3.08 -2.87
C HIS A 14 4.06 1.65 -3.00
N ILE A 15 2.75 1.53 -3.19
CA ILE A 15 2.04 0.24 -3.21
C ILE A 15 2.63 -0.79 -4.19
N GLY A 16 3.19 -0.34 -5.33
CA GLY A 16 3.83 -1.22 -6.30
C GLY A 16 5.10 -1.89 -5.76
N ASN A 17 5.92 -1.14 -5.01
CA ASN A 17 7.11 -1.70 -4.36
C ASN A 17 6.71 -2.71 -3.28
N VAL A 18 5.66 -2.38 -2.50
CA VAL A 18 5.18 -3.26 -1.42
C VAL A 18 4.63 -4.57 -1.99
N ARG A 19 3.87 -4.54 -3.10
CA ARG A 19 3.44 -5.78 -3.77
C ARG A 19 4.64 -6.64 -4.18
N SER A 20 5.72 -6.01 -4.66
CA SER A 20 6.96 -6.71 -5.01
C SER A 20 7.72 -7.27 -3.79
N ALA A 21 7.36 -6.89 -2.56
CA ALA A 21 7.83 -7.50 -1.33
C ALA A 21 6.90 -8.63 -0.86
N ILE A 22 5.59 -8.47 -1.03
CA ILE A 22 4.58 -9.44 -0.56
C ILE A 22 4.74 -10.79 -1.28
N TYR A 23 4.83 -10.82 -2.59
CA TYR A 23 4.88 -12.08 -3.35
C TYR A 23 6.12 -12.93 -3.03
N PRO A 24 7.36 -12.38 -3.03
CA PRO A 24 8.52 -13.16 -2.60
C PRO A 24 8.43 -13.61 -1.13
N TYR A 25 7.82 -12.80 -0.24
CA TYR A 25 7.56 -13.19 1.14
C TYR A 25 6.62 -14.39 1.22
N LEU A 26 5.46 -14.32 0.56
CA LEU A 26 4.46 -15.40 0.55
C LEU A 26 5.06 -16.69 0.00
N LEU A 27 5.77 -16.61 -1.13
CA LEU A 27 6.42 -17.76 -1.75
C LEU A 27 7.48 -18.40 -0.84
N ALA A 28 8.34 -17.59 -0.23
CA ALA A 28 9.36 -18.10 0.70
C ALA A 28 8.73 -18.80 1.90
N LYS A 29 7.75 -18.16 2.54
CA LYS A 29 7.11 -18.71 3.75
C LYS A 29 6.30 -19.98 3.46
N GLN A 30 5.60 -20.04 2.33
CA GLN A 30 4.89 -21.24 1.88
C GLN A 30 5.84 -22.43 1.74
N GLN A 31 7.01 -22.21 1.13
CA GLN A 31 8.02 -23.25 0.89
C GLN A 31 8.95 -23.46 2.09
N LYS A 32 8.66 -22.90 3.26
CA LYS A 32 9.49 -22.93 4.47
C LYS A 32 10.95 -22.51 4.18
N GLY A 33 11.10 -21.60 3.23
CA GLY A 33 12.36 -21.00 2.81
C GLY A 33 12.67 -19.70 3.54
N LYS A 34 13.66 -18.96 3.05
CA LYS A 34 14.11 -17.70 3.61
C LYS A 34 13.69 -16.51 2.75
N PHE A 35 13.25 -15.43 3.38
CA PHE A 35 13.00 -14.13 2.77
C PHE A 35 14.09 -13.14 3.20
N VAL A 36 14.79 -12.56 2.24
CA VAL A 36 15.93 -11.66 2.45
C VAL A 36 15.52 -10.21 2.18
N LEU A 37 15.91 -9.29 3.05
CA LEU A 37 15.86 -7.85 2.76
C LEU A 37 17.29 -7.38 2.41
N ARG A 38 17.47 -6.82 1.20
CA ARG A 38 18.72 -6.23 0.73
C ARG A 38 18.49 -4.78 0.33
N ILE A 39 19.30 -3.85 0.80
CA ILE A 39 19.20 -2.43 0.48
C ILE A 39 20.12 -2.11 -0.70
N GLU A 40 19.54 -1.69 -1.82
CA GLU A 40 20.26 -1.34 -3.05
C GLU A 40 20.55 0.16 -3.09
N ASP A 41 21.58 0.57 -2.33
CA ASP A 41 21.96 1.95 -2.06
C ASP A 41 23.15 2.46 -2.90
N THR A 42 23.48 1.77 -4.00
CA THR A 42 24.60 2.17 -4.89
C THR A 42 24.36 3.44 -5.70
N ASP A 43 23.10 3.89 -5.82
CA ASP A 43 22.77 5.17 -6.45
C ASP A 43 22.75 6.29 -5.41
N ARG A 44 23.96 6.81 -5.12
CA ARG A 44 24.16 7.86 -4.11
C ARG A 44 23.51 9.19 -4.48
N ALA A 45 23.32 9.46 -5.76
CA ALA A 45 22.68 10.70 -6.24
C ALA A 45 21.18 10.76 -5.95
N ARG A 46 20.52 9.59 -5.88
CA ARG A 46 19.09 9.49 -5.56
C ARG A 46 18.81 8.97 -4.15
N TYR A 47 19.84 8.77 -3.35
CA TYR A 47 19.67 8.36 -1.96
C TYR A 47 18.90 9.41 -1.16
N VAL A 48 17.90 8.97 -0.39
CA VAL A 48 17.11 9.82 0.49
C VAL A 48 17.31 9.34 1.94
N GLU A 49 17.77 10.24 2.78
CA GLU A 49 17.95 9.96 4.21
C GLU A 49 16.63 9.53 4.86
N GLY A 50 16.66 8.52 5.73
CA GLY A 50 15.47 7.96 6.38
C GLY A 50 14.66 6.98 5.51
N ALA A 51 14.90 6.89 4.20
CA ALA A 51 14.12 6.01 3.32
C ALA A 51 14.31 4.52 3.68
N THR A 52 15.48 4.10 4.13
CA THR A 52 15.74 2.73 4.57
C THR A 52 14.89 2.37 5.79
N GLU A 53 14.85 3.26 6.80
CA GLU A 53 14.03 3.04 7.99
C GLU A 53 12.54 3.00 7.65
N LEU A 54 12.09 3.87 6.75
CA LEU A 54 10.70 3.86 6.26
C LEU A 54 10.34 2.54 5.55
N ILE A 55 11.27 1.98 4.76
CA ILE A 55 11.09 0.67 4.13
C ILE A 55 10.91 -0.41 5.20
N LYS A 56 11.83 -0.46 6.19
CA LYS A 56 11.78 -1.44 7.28
C LYS A 56 10.50 -1.30 8.13
N ASP A 57 10.13 -0.07 8.49
CA ASP A 57 8.90 0.20 9.25
C ASP A 57 7.66 -0.24 8.48
N THR A 58 7.58 0.03 7.18
CA THR A 58 6.47 -0.41 6.33
C THR A 58 6.36 -1.93 6.27
N LEU A 59 7.47 -2.64 6.11
CA LEU A 59 7.47 -4.10 6.09
C LEU A 59 7.05 -4.69 7.44
N LYS A 60 7.58 -4.15 8.56
CA LYS A 60 7.20 -4.54 9.92
C LYS A 60 5.72 -4.28 10.18
N TRP A 61 5.20 -3.12 9.78
CA TRP A 61 3.79 -2.79 9.90
C TRP A 61 2.88 -3.80 9.17
N LEU A 62 3.31 -4.29 7.99
CA LEU A 62 2.59 -5.31 7.24
C LEU A 62 2.84 -6.74 7.78
N GLY A 63 3.71 -6.91 8.76
CA GLY A 63 4.10 -8.22 9.27
C GLY A 63 4.95 -9.03 8.28
N LEU A 64 5.68 -8.38 7.39
CA LEU A 64 6.61 -8.99 6.42
C LEU A 64 8.02 -9.06 7.02
N GLU A 65 8.21 -9.88 8.03
CA GLU A 65 9.50 -10.07 8.69
C GLU A 65 10.46 -10.85 7.79
N TRP A 66 11.70 -10.37 7.68
CA TRP A 66 12.76 -11.01 6.90
C TRP A 66 13.66 -11.89 7.77
N ASP A 67 14.14 -12.97 7.17
CA ASP A 67 14.98 -13.96 7.85
C ASP A 67 16.46 -13.58 7.79
N GLU A 68 16.87 -12.81 6.78
CA GLU A 68 18.22 -12.25 6.63
C GLU A 68 18.10 -10.78 6.16
N GLY A 69 18.92 -9.89 6.67
CA GLY A 69 18.89 -8.48 6.30
C GLY A 69 19.66 -7.56 7.25
N PRO A 70 19.59 -6.22 7.06
CA PRO A 70 20.41 -5.26 7.80
C PRO A 70 20.34 -5.37 9.32
N ASP A 71 19.14 -5.59 9.88
CA ASP A 71 18.92 -5.55 11.32
C ASP A 71 19.08 -6.94 11.99
N VAL A 72 18.82 -7.99 11.23
CA VAL A 72 18.81 -9.37 11.75
C VAL A 72 20.07 -10.12 11.41
N GLY A 73 20.89 -9.59 10.51
CA GLY A 73 22.10 -10.27 10.03
C GLY A 73 21.75 -11.47 9.16
N GLY A 74 22.64 -12.48 9.18
CA GLY A 74 22.51 -13.71 8.40
C GLY A 74 23.87 -14.14 7.82
N GLU A 75 23.87 -15.26 7.09
CA GLU A 75 25.10 -15.90 6.59
C GLU A 75 25.72 -15.15 5.39
N ASN A 76 24.92 -14.33 4.67
CA ASN A 76 25.32 -13.76 3.38
C ASN A 76 25.47 -12.21 3.44
N GLY A 77 25.68 -11.67 4.65
CA GLY A 77 25.95 -10.22 4.81
C GLY A 77 27.25 -9.75 4.15
N PRO A 78 27.46 -8.44 4.09
CA PRO A 78 26.52 -7.37 4.47
C PRO A 78 25.32 -7.23 3.53
N TYR A 79 24.24 -6.56 3.99
CA TYR A 79 22.99 -6.43 3.24
C TYR A 79 22.73 -5.02 2.67
N PHE A 80 23.69 -4.12 2.81
CA PHE A 80 23.77 -2.87 2.05
C PHE A 80 24.74 -3.05 0.89
N GLN A 81 24.34 -2.68 -0.32
CA GLN A 81 25.19 -2.87 -1.49
C GLN A 81 26.48 -2.04 -1.43
N THR A 82 26.44 -0.84 -0.85
CA THR A 82 27.65 -0.01 -0.69
C THR A 82 28.72 -0.68 0.18
N GLU A 83 28.36 -1.54 1.11
CA GLU A 83 29.28 -2.28 1.98
C GLU A 83 29.91 -3.51 1.28
N ARG A 84 29.41 -3.88 0.10
CA ARG A 84 29.82 -5.07 -0.67
C ARG A 84 30.80 -4.76 -1.79
N LYS A 85 31.36 -3.56 -1.85
CA LYS A 85 32.24 -3.07 -2.94
C LYS A 85 33.34 -4.07 -3.30
N ALA A 86 34.03 -4.64 -2.30
CA ALA A 86 35.10 -5.63 -2.52
C ALA A 86 34.60 -6.87 -3.25
N ILE A 87 33.40 -7.37 -2.90
CA ILE A 87 32.78 -8.53 -3.55
C ILE A 87 32.56 -8.25 -5.04
N TYR A 88 31.99 -7.10 -5.37
CA TYR A 88 31.76 -6.73 -6.77
C TYR A 88 33.05 -6.61 -7.57
N HIS A 89 34.12 -6.07 -6.96
CA HIS A 89 35.43 -6.00 -7.60
C HIS A 89 36.03 -7.39 -7.89
N GLU A 90 35.88 -8.35 -6.97
CA GLU A 90 36.35 -9.72 -7.23
C GLU A 90 35.56 -10.38 -8.38
N TRP A 91 34.25 -10.18 -8.46
CA TRP A 91 33.44 -10.67 -9.60
C TRP A 91 33.78 -9.94 -10.90
N ALA A 92 34.07 -8.64 -10.85
CA ALA A 92 34.54 -7.85 -11.99
C ALA A 92 35.88 -8.37 -12.54
N LYS A 93 36.84 -8.71 -11.66
CA LYS A 93 38.13 -9.31 -12.06
C LYS A 93 37.95 -10.63 -12.80
N LYS A 94 36.97 -11.47 -12.41
CA LYS A 94 36.66 -12.72 -13.15
C LYS A 94 36.24 -12.41 -14.59
N LEU A 95 35.40 -11.37 -14.80
CA LEU A 95 34.97 -10.96 -16.14
C LEU A 95 36.13 -10.36 -16.96
N ILE A 96 37.03 -9.62 -16.34
CA ILE A 96 38.24 -9.09 -17.01
C ILE A 96 39.14 -10.26 -17.44
N ALA A 97 39.41 -11.21 -16.53
CA ALA A 97 40.28 -12.35 -16.81
C ALA A 97 39.72 -13.24 -17.93
N SER A 98 38.39 -13.39 -18.03
CA SER A 98 37.72 -14.12 -19.14
C SER A 98 37.57 -13.29 -20.42
N GLY A 99 38.07 -12.04 -20.46
CA GLY A 99 37.91 -11.14 -21.61
C GLY A 99 36.48 -10.66 -21.86
N ARG A 100 35.59 -10.80 -20.84
CA ARG A 100 34.19 -10.42 -20.91
C ARG A 100 33.88 -9.07 -20.25
N ALA A 101 34.92 -8.34 -19.80
CA ALA A 101 34.80 -6.95 -19.35
C ALA A 101 36.06 -6.16 -19.77
N TYR A 102 35.90 -4.87 -19.95
CA TYR A 102 36.97 -3.94 -20.31
C TYR A 102 36.78 -2.58 -19.65
N ALA A 103 37.91 -1.89 -19.41
CA ALA A 103 37.87 -0.52 -18.92
C ALA A 103 37.46 0.44 -20.04
N ASP A 104 36.60 1.40 -19.69
CA ASP A 104 36.04 2.38 -20.61
C ASP A 104 36.40 3.78 -20.19
N ASP A 105 37.39 4.37 -20.86
CA ASP A 105 37.85 5.72 -20.63
C ASP A 105 37.19 6.79 -21.56
N THR A 106 36.12 6.36 -22.26
CA THR A 106 35.33 7.26 -23.13
C THR A 106 34.82 8.48 -22.35
N THR A 107 35.14 9.68 -22.86
CA THR A 107 34.68 10.92 -22.26
C THR A 107 33.19 11.17 -22.54
N PRO A 108 32.51 11.99 -21.74
CA PRO A 108 31.14 12.42 -22.02
C PRO A 108 30.96 13.01 -23.42
N GLU A 109 31.92 13.83 -23.88
CA GLU A 109 31.89 14.47 -25.20
C GLU A 109 31.98 13.42 -26.33
N GLN A 110 32.85 12.43 -26.17
CA GLN A 110 32.95 11.32 -27.13
C GLN A 110 31.64 10.51 -27.16
N LEU A 111 31.08 10.21 -26.00
CA LEU A 111 29.82 9.48 -25.88
C LEU A 111 28.67 10.22 -26.58
N ASP A 112 28.59 11.54 -26.41
CA ASP A 112 27.57 12.36 -27.07
C ASP A 112 27.79 12.40 -28.59
N LYS A 113 29.03 12.41 -29.05
CA LYS A 113 29.36 12.29 -30.47
C LYS A 113 28.85 10.96 -31.04
N TYR A 114 29.08 9.83 -30.35
CA TYR A 114 28.58 8.52 -30.78
C TYR A 114 27.04 8.45 -30.84
N ARG A 115 26.40 9.04 -29.87
CA ARG A 115 24.93 9.18 -29.86
C ARG A 115 24.42 10.00 -31.03
N GLN A 116 25.06 11.13 -31.30
CA GLN A 116 24.71 12.01 -32.43
C GLN A 116 24.94 11.34 -33.78
N GLU A 117 25.99 10.54 -33.92
CA GLU A 117 26.23 9.73 -35.11
C GLU A 117 25.08 8.72 -35.36
N CYS A 118 24.69 7.99 -34.35
CA CYS A 118 23.58 7.04 -34.44
C CYS A 118 22.26 7.77 -34.77
N TYR A 119 22.00 8.89 -34.13
CA TYR A 119 20.82 9.72 -34.41
C TYR A 119 20.76 10.18 -35.86
N ASN A 120 21.87 10.70 -36.39
CA ASN A 120 21.95 11.14 -37.78
C ASN A 120 21.75 10.00 -38.79
N LYS A 121 22.22 8.80 -38.45
CA LYS A 121 22.05 7.57 -39.25
C LYS A 121 20.69 6.92 -39.04
N LYS A 122 19.86 7.42 -38.12
CA LYS A 122 18.56 6.85 -37.72
C LYS A 122 18.65 5.38 -37.29
N ILE A 123 19.72 5.02 -36.56
CA ILE A 123 19.92 3.69 -35.99
C ILE A 123 19.95 3.77 -34.46
N PRO A 124 19.58 2.69 -33.77
CA PRO A 124 19.70 2.64 -32.31
C PRO A 124 21.15 2.83 -31.86
N PHE A 125 21.32 3.60 -30.77
CA PHE A 125 22.63 3.68 -30.13
C PHE A 125 22.89 2.41 -29.33
N LEU A 126 23.97 1.70 -29.71
CA LEU A 126 24.49 0.54 -29.01
C LEU A 126 25.99 0.76 -28.78
N TYR A 127 26.38 0.83 -27.50
CA TYR A 127 27.76 1.13 -27.14
C TYR A 127 28.75 0.08 -27.70
N ARG A 128 28.34 -1.17 -27.80
CA ARG A 128 29.16 -2.26 -28.39
C ARG A 128 29.74 -1.96 -29.78
N ASN A 129 29.12 -1.05 -30.53
CA ASN A 129 29.59 -0.62 -31.85
C ASN A 129 30.75 0.39 -31.79
N PHE A 130 31.06 0.88 -30.58
CA PHE A 130 32.09 1.91 -30.31
C PHE A 130 33.14 1.42 -29.32
N ARG A 131 33.32 0.10 -29.21
CA ARG A 131 34.36 -0.48 -28.36
C ARG A 131 35.73 0.08 -28.72
N PRO A 132 36.60 0.43 -27.73
CA PRO A 132 37.94 0.82 -28.02
C PRO A 132 38.73 -0.37 -28.60
N GLU A 133 39.58 -0.13 -29.59
CA GLU A 133 40.49 -1.15 -30.15
C GLU A 133 41.41 -1.72 -29.07
N LYS A 134 41.90 -0.85 -28.17
CA LYS A 134 42.74 -1.21 -27.04
C LYS A 134 42.18 -0.51 -25.79
N ALA A 135 41.60 -1.29 -24.90
CA ALA A 135 41.15 -0.78 -23.59
C ALA A 135 42.36 -0.59 -22.64
N PRO A 136 42.34 0.43 -21.79
CA PRO A 136 43.34 0.58 -20.73
C PRO A 136 43.20 -0.56 -19.67
N GLU A 137 44.19 -0.68 -18.82
CA GLU A 137 44.08 -1.53 -17.64
C GLU A 137 43.02 -0.92 -16.68
N TRP A 138 42.14 -1.79 -16.14
CA TRP A 138 41.10 -1.32 -15.26
C TRP A 138 41.63 -1.04 -13.85
N HIS A 139 41.29 0.13 -13.34
CA HIS A 139 41.49 0.53 -11.96
C HIS A 139 40.31 1.43 -11.50
N GLU A 140 40.18 1.62 -10.20
CA GLU A 140 39.18 2.54 -9.67
C GLU A 140 39.38 3.95 -10.23
N GLY A 141 38.30 4.62 -10.64
CA GLY A 141 38.34 5.89 -11.38
C GLY A 141 38.04 5.77 -12.87
N ILE A 142 38.13 4.55 -13.42
CA ILE A 142 37.71 4.25 -14.81
C ILE A 142 36.52 3.31 -14.76
N PRO A 143 35.40 3.60 -15.47
CA PRO A 143 34.28 2.68 -15.54
C PRO A 143 34.68 1.32 -16.15
N LEU A 144 34.06 0.26 -15.68
CA LEU A 144 34.17 -1.06 -16.26
C LEU A 144 32.91 -1.39 -17.04
N ARG A 145 33.05 -1.80 -18.28
CA ARG A 145 31.93 -2.29 -19.11
C ARG A 145 31.95 -3.78 -19.31
N PHE A 146 30.76 -4.33 -19.40
CA PHE A 146 30.55 -5.69 -19.92
C PHE A 146 30.84 -5.73 -21.40
N LYS A 147 31.59 -6.71 -21.88
CA LYS A 147 31.79 -7.01 -23.28
C LYS A 147 30.74 -8.03 -23.70
N SER A 148 29.62 -7.55 -24.22
CA SER A 148 28.52 -8.40 -24.65
C SER A 148 28.91 -9.27 -25.82
N ASP A 149 28.28 -10.45 -25.89
CA ASP A 149 28.33 -11.39 -27.03
C ASP A 149 26.89 -11.56 -27.55
N PRO A 150 26.44 -10.67 -28.47
CA PRO A 150 25.05 -10.60 -28.89
C PRO A 150 24.64 -11.83 -29.66
N LYS A 151 23.64 -12.54 -29.14
CA LYS A 151 23.02 -13.70 -29.78
C LYS A 151 21.53 -13.77 -29.45
N PRO A 152 20.70 -14.48 -30.21
CA PRO A 152 19.32 -14.73 -29.82
C PRO A 152 19.25 -15.36 -28.42
N ARG A 153 18.31 -14.88 -27.59
CA ARG A 153 18.10 -15.41 -26.27
C ARG A 153 16.66 -15.78 -26.05
N THR A 154 16.46 -16.91 -25.40
CA THR A 154 15.16 -17.41 -24.96
C THR A 154 15.24 -17.68 -23.46
N TRP A 155 14.16 -17.44 -22.75
CA TRP A 155 14.03 -17.80 -21.35
C TRP A 155 12.58 -18.05 -20.98
N HIS A 156 12.36 -18.79 -19.94
CA HIS A 156 11.06 -18.95 -19.32
C HIS A 156 10.93 -18.00 -18.13
N ASP A 157 9.87 -17.19 -18.11
CA ASP A 157 9.47 -16.38 -16.97
C ASP A 157 8.24 -17.05 -16.35
N ALA A 158 8.27 -17.27 -15.04
CA ALA A 158 7.24 -18.05 -14.35
C ALA A 158 5.82 -17.44 -14.42
N VAL A 159 5.70 -16.14 -14.78
CA VAL A 159 4.41 -15.47 -14.97
C VAL A 159 4.15 -15.13 -16.44
N MET A 160 5.17 -14.61 -17.14
CA MET A 160 5.02 -14.15 -18.53
C MET A 160 5.17 -15.28 -19.55
N GLY A 161 5.58 -16.48 -19.12
CA GLY A 161 5.80 -17.63 -20.00
C GLY A 161 7.10 -17.55 -20.81
N ASP A 162 7.13 -18.19 -21.98
CA ASP A 162 8.32 -18.26 -22.83
C ASP A 162 8.51 -16.96 -23.60
N LEU A 163 9.69 -16.38 -23.46
CA LEU A 163 10.06 -15.10 -24.06
C LEU A 163 11.32 -15.28 -24.92
N SER A 164 11.40 -14.52 -26.00
CA SER A 164 12.55 -14.55 -26.92
C SER A 164 12.84 -13.16 -27.47
N VAL A 165 14.14 -12.89 -27.70
CA VAL A 165 14.61 -11.64 -28.33
C VAL A 165 15.79 -11.91 -29.25
N GLY A 166 16.00 -11.05 -30.23
CA GLY A 166 17.17 -11.07 -31.08
C GLY A 166 18.43 -10.47 -30.43
N PRO A 167 19.55 -10.50 -31.13
CA PRO A 167 20.83 -9.96 -30.63
C PRO A 167 20.85 -8.44 -30.55
N GLU A 168 19.93 -7.73 -31.19
CA GLU A 168 19.89 -6.27 -31.31
C GLU A 168 19.64 -5.56 -29.99
N VAL A 169 19.05 -6.21 -28.99
CA VAL A 169 18.72 -5.63 -27.70
C VAL A 169 19.84 -5.74 -26.66
N GLN A 170 20.91 -6.49 -26.96
CA GLN A 170 22.05 -6.68 -26.04
C GLN A 170 23.12 -5.62 -26.29
N ASP A 171 23.65 -5.04 -25.22
CA ASP A 171 24.67 -3.98 -25.32
C ASP A 171 25.74 -4.12 -24.23
N ASP A 172 26.80 -3.35 -24.40
CA ASP A 172 27.90 -3.25 -23.42
C ASP A 172 27.50 -2.33 -22.28
N ILE A 173 26.86 -2.88 -21.29
CA ILE A 173 26.39 -2.15 -20.10
C ILE A 173 27.56 -1.83 -19.14
N ILE A 174 27.46 -0.74 -18.42
CA ILE A 174 28.42 -0.41 -17.34
C ILE A 174 28.19 -1.37 -16.19
N LEU A 175 29.26 -1.99 -15.71
CA LEU A 175 29.27 -2.86 -14.53
C LEU A 175 29.64 -2.09 -13.28
N ILE A 176 30.82 -1.42 -13.32
CA ILE A 176 31.34 -0.59 -12.22
C ILE A 176 31.45 0.86 -12.69
N LYS A 177 30.99 1.77 -11.87
CA LYS A 177 31.05 3.23 -12.11
C LYS A 177 32.44 3.79 -11.74
N LYS A 178 32.70 5.08 -12.09
CA LYS A 178 33.94 5.77 -11.72
C LYS A 178 34.22 5.80 -10.21
N ASP A 179 33.18 5.84 -9.38
CA ASP A 179 33.27 5.82 -7.92
C ASP A 179 33.62 4.45 -7.33
N GLY A 180 33.80 3.46 -8.20
CA GLY A 180 34.08 2.08 -7.83
C GLY A 180 32.87 1.28 -7.36
N LEU A 181 31.67 1.88 -7.30
CA LEU A 181 30.45 1.19 -6.99
C LEU A 181 29.84 0.52 -8.24
N PRO A 182 29.18 -0.62 -8.09
CA PRO A 182 28.51 -1.27 -9.22
C PRO A 182 27.30 -0.47 -9.69
N THR A 183 26.91 -0.70 -10.93
CA THR A 183 25.57 -0.35 -11.37
C THR A 183 24.56 -1.39 -10.86
N TYR A 184 23.28 -1.01 -10.84
CA TYR A 184 22.18 -1.93 -10.53
C TYR A 184 22.27 -3.25 -11.32
N ASN A 185 22.56 -3.15 -12.62
CA ASN A 185 22.58 -4.31 -13.52
C ASN A 185 23.62 -5.37 -13.16
N PHE A 186 24.70 -4.99 -12.51
CA PHE A 186 25.75 -5.91 -12.08
C PHE A 186 25.55 -6.34 -10.61
N ALA A 187 25.25 -5.37 -9.74
CA ALA A 187 25.13 -5.60 -8.31
C ALA A 187 24.12 -6.70 -7.98
N HIS A 188 22.91 -6.61 -8.52
CA HIS A 188 21.86 -7.57 -8.18
C HIS A 188 22.17 -9.01 -8.64
N ILE A 189 22.89 -9.19 -9.75
CA ILE A 189 23.31 -10.51 -10.24
C ILE A 189 24.34 -11.14 -9.30
N VAL A 190 25.34 -10.36 -8.91
CA VAL A 190 26.37 -10.81 -7.96
C VAL A 190 25.74 -11.14 -6.62
N ASP A 191 24.88 -10.26 -6.11
CA ASP A 191 24.25 -10.45 -4.81
C ASP A 191 23.28 -11.63 -4.80
N ASP A 192 22.46 -11.78 -5.84
CA ASP A 192 21.54 -12.90 -5.94
C ASP A 192 22.29 -14.24 -5.99
N ALA A 193 23.44 -14.30 -6.66
CA ALA A 193 24.31 -15.46 -6.66
C ALA A 193 24.96 -15.73 -5.31
N GLU A 194 25.61 -14.72 -4.69
CA GLU A 194 26.29 -14.83 -3.40
C GLU A 194 25.33 -15.17 -2.25
N MET A 195 24.09 -14.64 -2.32
CA MET A 195 23.05 -14.88 -1.32
C MET A 195 22.24 -16.15 -1.59
N GLY A 196 22.48 -16.85 -2.70
CA GLY A 196 21.77 -18.08 -3.07
C GLY A 196 20.29 -17.86 -3.35
N ILE A 197 19.94 -16.74 -3.97
CA ILE A 197 18.55 -16.43 -4.34
C ILE A 197 18.09 -17.37 -5.44
N THR A 198 17.00 -18.07 -5.20
CA THR A 198 16.45 -19.07 -6.13
C THR A 198 15.37 -18.50 -7.06
N HIS A 199 14.68 -17.46 -6.60
CA HIS A 199 13.59 -16.81 -7.37
C HIS A 199 13.74 -15.29 -7.30
N VAL A 200 13.76 -14.66 -8.46
CA VAL A 200 13.86 -13.20 -8.63
C VAL A 200 12.51 -12.66 -9.05
N ILE A 201 11.75 -12.18 -8.08
CA ILE A 201 10.41 -11.60 -8.27
C ILE A 201 10.55 -10.08 -8.33
N ARG A 202 10.10 -9.45 -9.42
CA ARG A 202 10.21 -7.99 -9.63
C ARG A 202 9.21 -7.49 -10.68
N GLY A 203 9.07 -6.18 -10.83
CA GLY A 203 8.17 -5.58 -11.82
C GLY A 203 8.57 -5.88 -13.28
N ALA A 204 7.60 -5.94 -14.17
CA ALA A 204 7.80 -6.19 -15.59
C ALA A 204 8.62 -5.11 -16.32
N GLU A 205 8.88 -3.95 -15.70
CA GLU A 205 9.77 -2.92 -16.24
C GLU A 205 11.20 -3.40 -16.48
N TYR A 206 11.61 -4.48 -15.84
CA TYR A 206 12.94 -5.08 -16.02
C TYR A 206 13.02 -6.10 -17.16
N LEU A 207 11.91 -6.49 -17.78
CA LEU A 207 11.88 -7.48 -18.86
C LEU A 207 12.83 -7.13 -20.02
N SER A 208 12.89 -5.86 -20.41
CA SER A 208 13.78 -5.38 -21.46
C SER A 208 15.27 -5.52 -21.14
N SER A 209 15.63 -5.65 -19.87
CA SER A 209 17.02 -5.79 -19.40
C SER A 209 17.44 -7.27 -19.23
N VAL A 210 16.48 -8.20 -19.17
CA VAL A 210 16.74 -9.64 -18.96
C VAL A 210 17.75 -10.21 -19.96
N PRO A 211 17.76 -9.87 -21.26
CA PRO A 211 18.75 -10.38 -22.20
C PRO A 211 20.19 -10.05 -21.80
N ASN A 212 20.44 -8.85 -21.26
CA ASN A 212 21.75 -8.46 -20.75
C ASN A 212 22.10 -9.21 -19.45
N TYR A 213 21.11 -9.48 -18.60
CA TYR A 213 21.31 -10.28 -17.37
C TYR A 213 21.67 -11.71 -17.70
N LEU A 214 20.97 -12.34 -18.65
CA LEU A 214 21.29 -13.68 -19.11
C LEU A 214 22.71 -13.77 -19.70
N ALA A 215 23.14 -12.73 -20.43
CA ALA A 215 24.50 -12.62 -20.93
C ALA A 215 25.54 -12.52 -19.81
N LEU A 216 25.22 -11.82 -18.72
CA LEU A 216 26.10 -11.73 -17.53
C LEU A 216 26.14 -13.05 -16.76
N TYR A 217 25.00 -13.71 -16.52
CA TYR A 217 24.97 -15.03 -15.88
C TYR A 217 25.84 -16.02 -16.63
N GLU A 218 25.69 -16.08 -17.97
CA GLU A 218 26.52 -16.92 -18.83
C GLU A 218 28.01 -16.58 -18.73
N ALA A 219 28.38 -15.30 -18.80
CA ALA A 219 29.75 -14.84 -18.74
C ALA A 219 30.42 -15.12 -17.39
N LEU A 220 29.63 -15.16 -16.32
CA LEU A 220 30.06 -15.45 -14.94
C LEU A 220 30.00 -16.94 -14.60
N ASN A 221 29.47 -17.77 -15.54
CA ASN A 221 29.22 -19.21 -15.33
C ASN A 221 28.33 -19.47 -14.08
N ILE A 222 27.24 -18.69 -13.99
CA ILE A 222 26.22 -18.80 -12.92
C ILE A 222 24.92 -19.30 -13.56
N GLU A 223 24.26 -20.26 -12.92
CA GLU A 223 22.91 -20.67 -13.29
C GLU A 223 21.91 -19.53 -12.94
N PRO A 224 21.11 -19.04 -13.89
CA PRO A 224 20.13 -18.00 -13.59
C PRO A 224 19.07 -18.50 -12.60
N PRO A 225 18.63 -17.66 -11.65
CA PRO A 225 17.47 -17.97 -10.82
C PRO A 225 16.20 -18.02 -11.65
N ILE A 226 15.13 -18.58 -11.08
CA ILE A 226 13.80 -18.51 -11.69
C ILE A 226 13.37 -17.04 -11.74
N LEU A 227 13.08 -16.56 -12.94
CA LEU A 227 12.64 -15.19 -13.19
C LEU A 227 11.11 -15.10 -13.07
N VAL A 228 10.63 -14.08 -12.37
CA VAL A 228 9.20 -13.84 -12.13
C VAL A 228 8.91 -12.35 -12.33
N SER A 229 8.27 -12.03 -13.44
CA SER A 229 7.97 -10.66 -13.83
C SER A 229 6.53 -10.31 -13.50
N LEU A 230 6.32 -9.42 -12.52
CA LEU A 230 5.00 -8.98 -12.10
C LEU A 230 4.46 -7.88 -13.01
N PRO A 231 3.24 -7.98 -13.52
CA PRO A 231 2.63 -6.93 -14.32
C PRO A 231 2.46 -5.64 -13.53
N HIS A 232 2.36 -4.52 -14.23
CA HIS A 232 2.18 -3.22 -13.60
C HIS A 232 0.85 -3.13 -12.83
N ILE A 233 0.86 -2.37 -11.74
CA ILE A 233 -0.37 -1.86 -11.16
C ILE A 233 -0.83 -0.67 -12.01
N LEU A 234 -2.05 -0.74 -12.50
CA LEU A 234 -2.65 0.28 -13.36
C LEU A 234 -3.41 1.30 -12.51
N GLY A 235 -3.47 2.52 -13.00
CA GLY A 235 -4.30 3.58 -12.40
C GLY A 235 -5.81 3.27 -12.50
N PRO A 236 -6.67 4.08 -11.86
CA PRO A 236 -8.12 3.86 -11.83
C PRO A 236 -8.74 3.94 -13.21
N THR A 237 -8.13 4.66 -14.14
CA THR A 237 -8.62 4.82 -15.52
C THR A 237 -7.51 4.52 -16.55
N GLY A 238 -7.91 3.93 -17.68
CA GLY A 238 -6.97 3.59 -18.77
C GLY A 238 -6.00 2.46 -18.46
N ASN A 239 -4.93 2.33 -19.25
CA ASN A 239 -3.92 1.28 -19.11
C ASN A 239 -2.54 1.82 -18.71
N LYS A 240 -2.50 3.01 -18.10
CA LYS A 240 -1.25 3.61 -17.61
C LYS A 240 -0.88 3.03 -16.26
N LYS A 241 0.43 2.83 -16.04
CA LYS A 241 0.98 2.48 -14.72
C LYS A 241 0.53 3.53 -13.70
N LEU A 242 0.07 3.08 -12.55
CA LEU A 242 -0.29 3.95 -11.43
C LEU A 242 0.92 4.81 -11.03
N SER A 243 0.71 6.11 -10.95
CA SER A 243 1.76 7.07 -10.60
C SER A 243 1.25 8.08 -9.59
N LYS A 244 2.17 8.84 -8.97
CA LYS A 244 1.82 9.95 -8.06
C LYS A 244 0.90 10.99 -8.72
N ARG A 245 1.01 11.18 -10.03
CA ARG A 245 0.14 12.11 -10.79
C ARG A 245 -1.30 11.61 -10.92
N ASP A 246 -1.50 10.31 -10.76
CA ASP A 246 -2.82 9.66 -10.81
C ASP A 246 -3.43 9.50 -9.39
N GLY A 247 -2.90 10.21 -8.39
CA GLY A 247 -3.37 10.17 -7.01
C GLY A 247 -2.83 8.97 -6.20
N ALA A 248 -1.79 8.29 -6.69
CA ALA A 248 -1.18 7.20 -5.92
C ALA A 248 -0.58 7.73 -4.62
N LYS A 249 -1.19 7.34 -3.52
CA LYS A 249 -0.71 7.59 -2.16
C LYS A 249 0.45 6.64 -1.80
N SER A 250 1.30 7.03 -0.87
CA SER A 250 2.26 6.12 -0.25
C SER A 250 1.53 5.14 0.68
N VAL A 251 2.19 4.05 1.05
CA VAL A 251 1.62 3.13 2.05
C VAL A 251 1.47 3.82 3.41
N THR A 252 2.36 4.76 3.72
CA THR A 252 2.29 5.58 4.94
C THR A 252 1.04 6.47 4.95
N ASP A 253 0.65 7.04 3.80
CA ASP A 253 -0.56 7.85 3.69
C ASP A 253 -1.81 7.01 4.03
N TYR A 254 -1.90 5.80 3.48
CA TYR A 254 -3.00 4.87 3.79
C TYR A 254 -3.01 4.47 5.27
N ARG A 255 -1.85 4.22 5.87
CA ARG A 255 -1.73 3.95 7.32
C ARG A 255 -2.26 5.13 8.14
N ASN A 256 -1.89 6.35 7.77
CA ASN A 256 -2.33 7.57 8.44
C ASN A 256 -3.84 7.85 8.23
N GLU A 257 -4.43 7.36 7.17
CA GLU A 257 -5.87 7.38 6.92
C GLU A 257 -6.62 6.26 7.67
N GLY A 258 -5.91 5.42 8.42
CA GLY A 258 -6.52 4.36 9.21
C GLY A 258 -6.88 3.10 8.43
N ILE A 259 -6.18 2.82 7.32
CA ILE A 259 -6.20 1.51 6.69
C ILE A 259 -5.39 0.55 7.55
N LEU A 260 -5.95 -0.62 7.84
CA LEU A 260 -5.33 -1.64 8.67
C LEU A 260 -4.21 -2.37 7.91
N PRO A 261 -3.15 -2.82 8.60
CA PRO A 261 -2.08 -3.61 7.96
C PRO A 261 -2.60 -4.92 7.36
N GLU A 262 -3.54 -5.58 8.01
CA GLU A 262 -4.20 -6.79 7.49
C GLU A 262 -4.90 -6.51 6.16
N THR A 263 -5.59 -5.38 6.07
CA THR A 263 -6.25 -4.94 4.83
C THR A 263 -5.25 -4.68 3.72
N MET A 264 -4.22 -3.89 4.02
CA MET A 264 -3.23 -3.50 3.00
C MET A 264 -2.48 -4.73 2.47
N LEU A 265 -2.08 -5.65 3.36
CA LEU A 265 -1.46 -6.92 2.97
C LEU A 265 -2.39 -7.74 2.08
N ASN A 266 -3.63 -7.98 2.51
CA ASN A 266 -4.62 -8.75 1.77
C ASN A 266 -4.93 -8.12 0.41
N TYR A 267 -5.21 -6.82 0.37
CA TYR A 267 -5.56 -6.10 -0.84
C TYR A 267 -4.42 -6.17 -1.88
N LEU A 268 -3.18 -5.89 -1.47
CA LEU A 268 -2.03 -5.91 -2.37
C LEU A 268 -1.64 -7.32 -2.80
N ALA A 269 -1.84 -8.34 -1.94
CA ALA A 269 -1.65 -9.74 -2.33
C ALA A 269 -2.64 -10.15 -3.43
N CYS A 270 -3.92 -9.75 -3.31
CA CYS A 270 -4.96 -10.05 -4.29
C CYS A 270 -4.91 -9.12 -5.53
N LEU A 271 -4.06 -8.09 -5.55
CA LEU A 271 -3.95 -7.18 -6.68
C LEU A 271 -3.15 -7.80 -7.83
N GLY A 272 -3.83 -8.58 -8.66
CA GLY A 272 -3.26 -9.34 -9.77
C GLY A 272 -2.96 -10.80 -9.41
N TRP A 273 -3.55 -11.31 -8.34
CA TRP A 273 -3.52 -12.71 -7.94
C TRP A 273 -4.87 -13.10 -7.33
N ASN A 274 -5.29 -14.36 -7.52
CA ASN A 274 -6.39 -14.99 -6.81
C ASN A 274 -6.11 -16.51 -6.74
N ASP A 275 -6.77 -17.21 -5.82
CA ASP A 275 -6.62 -18.65 -5.65
C ASP A 275 -7.57 -19.49 -6.56
N GLY A 276 -8.23 -18.86 -7.53
CA GLY A 276 -9.22 -19.48 -8.40
C GLY A 276 -10.64 -19.52 -7.81
N THR A 277 -10.85 -18.97 -6.63
CA THR A 277 -12.16 -18.87 -5.96
C THR A 277 -12.67 -17.42 -5.95
N GLU A 278 -13.89 -17.21 -5.42
CA GLU A 278 -14.45 -15.87 -5.19
C GLU A 278 -14.05 -15.26 -3.83
N LYS A 279 -13.18 -15.92 -3.09
CA LYS A 279 -12.71 -15.43 -1.79
C LYS A 279 -11.89 -14.16 -1.99
N GLU A 280 -12.15 -13.15 -1.16
CA GLU A 280 -11.46 -11.85 -1.22
C GLU A 280 -10.75 -11.48 0.10
N ILE A 281 -11.21 -12.03 1.22
CA ILE A 281 -10.66 -11.75 2.55
C ILE A 281 -9.82 -12.91 3.02
N TYR A 282 -8.51 -12.68 3.11
CA TYR A 282 -7.51 -13.67 3.52
C TYR A 282 -6.67 -13.13 4.68
N THR A 283 -6.52 -13.94 5.71
CA THR A 283 -5.45 -13.73 6.70
C THR A 283 -4.07 -13.93 6.07
N LYS A 284 -3.04 -13.47 6.74
CA LYS A 284 -1.65 -13.71 6.29
C LYS A 284 -1.34 -15.21 6.17
N SER A 285 -1.83 -16.03 7.08
CA SER A 285 -1.63 -17.49 7.04
C SER A 285 -2.33 -18.13 5.86
N GLU A 286 -3.57 -17.74 5.58
CA GLU A 286 -4.32 -18.21 4.42
C GLU A 286 -3.67 -17.76 3.10
N LEU A 287 -3.12 -16.54 3.04
CA LEU A 287 -2.35 -16.09 1.87
C LEU A 287 -1.09 -16.94 1.66
N ILE A 288 -0.34 -17.23 2.72
CA ILE A 288 0.86 -18.08 2.63
C ILE A 288 0.48 -19.48 2.12
N GLU A 289 -0.61 -20.06 2.61
CA GLU A 289 -1.05 -21.39 2.23
C GLU A 289 -1.54 -21.45 0.77
N ALA A 290 -2.33 -20.45 0.35
CA ALA A 290 -2.97 -20.44 -0.98
C ALA A 290 -2.08 -19.92 -2.11
N PHE A 291 -1.01 -19.16 -1.80
CA PHE A 291 -0.24 -18.46 -2.82
C PHE A 291 0.41 -19.41 -3.83
N SER A 292 0.22 -19.13 -5.12
CA SER A 292 0.91 -19.81 -6.22
C SER A 292 1.25 -18.81 -7.32
N LEU A 293 2.44 -18.95 -7.91
CA LEU A 293 2.85 -18.13 -9.06
C LEU A 293 1.97 -18.39 -10.29
N ASP A 294 1.43 -19.60 -10.45
CA ASP A 294 0.57 -19.98 -11.57
C ASP A 294 -0.74 -19.19 -11.63
N HIS A 295 -1.15 -18.64 -10.48
CA HIS A 295 -2.34 -17.82 -10.36
C HIS A 295 -2.07 -16.31 -10.44
N VAL A 296 -0.83 -15.90 -10.68
CA VAL A 296 -0.50 -14.50 -10.93
C VAL A 296 -0.94 -14.12 -12.34
N GLN A 297 -1.75 -13.07 -12.45
CA GLN A 297 -2.25 -12.59 -13.75
C GLN A 297 -1.12 -12.01 -14.58
N VAL A 298 -1.11 -12.31 -15.90
CA VAL A 298 -0.14 -11.74 -16.85
C VAL A 298 -0.45 -10.26 -17.15
N SER A 299 -1.72 -9.88 -17.12
CA SER A 299 -2.17 -8.51 -17.37
C SER A 299 -2.06 -7.62 -16.13
N GLY A 300 -1.91 -6.31 -16.33
CA GLY A 300 -1.87 -5.34 -15.23
C GLY A 300 -3.17 -5.31 -14.43
N ALA A 301 -3.06 -5.31 -13.11
CA ALA A 301 -4.19 -5.20 -12.19
C ALA A 301 -4.50 -3.74 -11.88
N ARG A 302 -5.77 -3.38 -11.89
CA ARG A 302 -6.25 -2.02 -11.64
C ARG A 302 -6.40 -1.76 -10.15
N PHE A 303 -5.81 -0.66 -9.68
CA PHE A 303 -6.01 -0.20 -8.31
C PHE A 303 -7.43 0.37 -8.16
N ASP A 304 -8.16 -0.12 -7.17
CA ASP A 304 -9.54 0.29 -6.83
C ASP A 304 -9.59 0.69 -5.36
N GLU A 305 -9.65 2.01 -5.10
CA GLU A 305 -9.72 2.55 -3.75
C GLU A 305 -11.07 2.24 -3.07
N VAL A 306 -12.15 2.15 -3.84
CA VAL A 306 -13.47 1.79 -3.28
C VAL A 306 -13.44 0.36 -2.73
N LYS A 307 -12.81 -0.56 -3.47
CA LYS A 307 -12.60 -1.94 -3.01
C LYS A 307 -11.68 -2.00 -1.78
N LEU A 308 -10.61 -1.20 -1.75
CA LEU A 308 -9.72 -1.12 -0.58
C LEU A 308 -10.48 -0.68 0.68
N LEU A 309 -11.28 0.39 0.57
CA LEU A 309 -12.09 0.90 1.69
C LEU A 309 -13.16 -0.10 2.14
N TRP A 310 -13.82 -0.78 1.21
CA TRP A 310 -14.75 -1.86 1.53
C TRP A 310 -14.06 -3.00 2.28
N MET A 311 -12.91 -3.44 1.79
CA MET A 311 -12.13 -4.51 2.42
C MET A 311 -11.68 -4.09 3.82
N ASN A 312 -11.32 -2.82 4.03
CA ASN A 312 -10.93 -2.33 5.35
C ASN A 312 -12.08 -2.39 6.35
N GLY A 313 -13.28 -2.00 5.94
CA GLY A 313 -14.49 -2.18 6.74
C GLY A 313 -14.78 -3.65 7.07
N GLN A 314 -14.54 -4.58 6.14
CA GLN A 314 -14.68 -6.02 6.41
C GLN A 314 -13.65 -6.50 7.46
N TRP A 315 -12.40 -6.06 7.33
CA TRP A 315 -11.35 -6.40 8.29
C TRP A 315 -11.59 -5.82 9.68
N LEU A 316 -12.09 -4.59 9.78
CA LEU A 316 -12.49 -3.99 11.08
C LEU A 316 -13.50 -4.88 11.80
N ARG A 317 -14.57 -5.29 11.13
CA ARG A 317 -15.60 -6.18 11.70
C ARG A 317 -15.03 -7.54 12.07
N ARG A 318 -14.30 -8.16 11.16
CA ARG A 318 -13.66 -9.46 11.38
C ARG A 318 -12.75 -9.46 12.59
N LEU A 319 -11.93 -8.41 12.76
CA LEU A 319 -11.01 -8.32 13.90
C LEU A 319 -11.75 -8.12 15.22
N VAL A 320 -12.87 -7.39 15.23
CA VAL A 320 -13.73 -7.31 16.43
C VAL A 320 -14.33 -8.67 16.77
N ASP A 321 -14.80 -9.41 15.76
CA ASP A 321 -15.38 -10.75 15.97
C ASP A 321 -14.32 -11.77 16.45
N GLU A 322 -13.11 -11.75 15.88
CA GLU A 322 -12.04 -12.71 16.19
C GLU A 322 -11.26 -12.40 17.48
N ARG A 323 -11.03 -11.11 17.77
CA ARG A 323 -10.11 -10.65 18.83
C ARG A 323 -10.77 -9.80 19.92
N GLY A 324 -12.05 -9.53 19.75
CA GLY A 324 -12.80 -8.63 20.62
C GLY A 324 -12.59 -7.15 20.30
N ILE A 325 -13.53 -6.35 20.76
CA ILE A 325 -13.56 -4.90 20.47
C ILE A 325 -12.34 -4.15 21.00
N ASP A 326 -11.80 -4.58 22.15
CA ASP A 326 -10.66 -3.94 22.80
C ASP A 326 -9.39 -3.98 21.93
N ALA A 327 -9.17 -5.08 21.22
CA ALA A 327 -8.00 -5.22 20.35
C ALA A 327 -8.02 -4.26 19.15
N VAL A 328 -9.21 -3.88 18.67
CA VAL A 328 -9.37 -2.91 17.58
C VAL A 328 -9.42 -1.49 18.15
N PHE A 329 -10.09 -1.28 19.28
CA PHE A 329 -10.16 0.01 19.98
C PHE A 329 -8.75 0.53 20.31
N ALA A 330 -7.83 -0.31 20.75
CA ALA A 330 -6.44 0.07 21.03
C ALA A 330 -5.69 0.67 19.82
N ARG A 331 -6.20 0.46 18.59
CA ARG A 331 -5.61 1.03 17.36
C ARG A 331 -6.21 2.37 16.96
N THR A 332 -7.17 2.90 17.72
CA THR A 332 -7.93 4.12 17.38
C THR A 332 -7.33 5.40 17.95
N THR A 333 -6.31 5.32 18.79
CA THR A 333 -5.79 6.42 19.63
C THR A 333 -5.59 7.73 18.87
N ASP A 334 -5.04 7.67 17.65
CA ASP A 334 -4.69 8.84 16.85
C ASP A 334 -5.84 9.34 15.94
N PHE A 335 -7.00 8.68 15.97
CA PHE A 335 -8.09 8.95 15.03
C PHE A 335 -9.32 9.62 15.65
N TRP A 336 -9.30 9.85 16.93
CA TRP A 336 -10.38 10.52 17.63
C TRP A 336 -10.38 12.03 17.39
N PRO A 337 -11.56 12.70 17.39
CA PRO A 337 -11.60 14.17 17.37
C PRO A 337 -10.89 14.75 18.61
N GLU A 338 -10.32 15.94 18.47
CA GLU A 338 -9.63 16.62 19.58
C GLU A 338 -10.54 16.77 20.81
N THR A 339 -11.84 16.97 20.59
CA THR A 339 -12.87 17.06 21.61
C THR A 339 -13.01 15.78 22.46
N ALA A 340 -12.64 14.63 21.90
CA ALA A 340 -12.71 13.36 22.63
C ALA A 340 -11.62 13.21 23.70
N LYS A 341 -10.51 13.95 23.61
CA LYS A 341 -9.34 13.80 24.49
C LYS A 341 -9.60 14.13 25.97
N ILE A 342 -10.64 14.89 26.24
CA ILE A 342 -11.03 15.26 27.61
C ILE A 342 -11.98 14.25 28.26
N TYR A 343 -12.41 13.24 27.51
CA TYR A 343 -13.32 12.19 27.99
C TYR A 343 -12.56 10.94 28.40
N GLU A 344 -13.13 10.22 29.37
CA GLU A 344 -12.60 8.94 29.82
C GLU A 344 -12.58 7.89 28.66
N GLU A 345 -11.57 7.06 28.65
CA GLU A 345 -11.42 5.98 27.66
C GLU A 345 -12.63 5.03 27.62
N SER A 346 -13.27 4.81 28.78
CA SER A 346 -14.51 4.02 28.90
C SER A 346 -15.64 4.58 28.04
N TYR A 347 -15.78 5.92 27.99
CA TYR A 347 -16.79 6.57 27.14
C TYR A 347 -16.42 6.51 25.66
N GLN A 348 -15.15 6.72 25.31
CA GLN A 348 -14.67 6.55 23.94
C GLN A 348 -14.93 5.11 23.46
N LYS A 349 -14.66 4.11 24.29
CA LYS A 349 -14.94 2.71 23.99
C LYS A 349 -16.44 2.43 23.82
N GLN A 350 -17.30 3.05 24.65
CA GLN A 350 -18.74 2.96 24.48
C GLN A 350 -19.19 3.56 23.13
N VAL A 351 -18.66 4.73 22.73
CA VAL A 351 -18.92 5.31 21.41
C VAL A 351 -18.41 4.41 20.30
N PHE A 352 -17.21 3.86 20.42
CA PHE A 352 -16.64 2.95 19.45
C PHE A 352 -17.50 1.70 19.25
N SER A 353 -18.03 1.13 20.34
CA SER A 353 -18.84 -0.08 20.30
C SER A 353 -20.12 0.03 19.47
N ILE A 354 -20.64 1.22 19.29
CA ILE A 354 -21.87 1.46 18.50
C ILE A 354 -21.61 1.95 17.09
N ILE A 355 -20.33 2.19 16.71
CA ILE A 355 -20.01 2.77 15.40
C ILE A 355 -19.05 1.94 14.55
N TYR A 356 -18.25 1.03 15.15
CA TYR A 356 -17.16 0.33 14.47
C TYR A 356 -17.60 -0.42 13.18
N ASP A 357 -18.82 -0.94 13.17
CA ASP A 357 -19.40 -1.68 12.04
C ASP A 357 -19.66 -0.81 10.80
N ARG A 358 -19.64 0.51 10.96
CA ARG A 358 -19.89 1.52 9.92
C ARG A 358 -18.62 2.17 9.40
N LEU A 359 -17.51 1.99 10.08
CA LEU A 359 -16.23 2.56 9.68
C LEU A 359 -15.72 1.88 8.42
N LYS A 360 -15.22 2.68 7.49
CA LYS A 360 -14.43 2.23 6.36
C LYS A 360 -12.95 2.37 6.65
N THR A 361 -12.58 3.41 7.40
CA THR A 361 -11.23 3.66 7.91
C THR A 361 -11.31 4.10 9.37
N LEU A 362 -10.20 4.04 10.09
CA LEU A 362 -10.18 4.56 11.46
C LEU A 362 -10.33 6.09 11.50
N SER A 363 -9.91 6.80 10.44
CA SER A 363 -10.09 8.26 10.33
C SER A 363 -11.55 8.69 10.29
N ASP A 364 -12.46 7.80 9.91
CA ASP A 364 -13.91 8.10 9.92
C ASP A 364 -14.42 8.40 11.34
N LEU A 365 -13.69 7.94 12.38
CA LEU A 365 -14.02 8.26 13.78
C LEU A 365 -14.11 9.76 14.03
N ASN A 366 -13.22 10.55 13.44
CA ASN A 366 -13.22 11.99 13.65
C ASN A 366 -14.56 12.62 13.26
N GLU A 367 -15.02 12.39 12.03
CA GLU A 367 -16.27 13.01 11.54
C GLU A 367 -17.53 12.33 12.10
N MET A 368 -17.48 11.01 12.29
CA MET A 368 -18.65 10.23 12.68
C MET A 368 -18.96 10.29 14.18
N THR A 369 -18.02 10.75 15.01
CA THR A 369 -18.18 10.72 16.48
C THR A 369 -18.10 12.09 17.16
N ASP A 370 -17.73 13.16 16.47
CA ASP A 370 -17.52 14.48 17.07
C ASP A 370 -18.72 14.96 17.92
N TYR A 371 -19.95 14.70 17.45
CA TYR A 371 -21.16 15.07 18.20
C TYR A 371 -21.37 14.30 19.53
N PHE A 372 -20.62 13.22 19.79
CA PHE A 372 -20.63 12.57 21.11
C PHE A 372 -19.79 13.33 22.13
N PHE A 373 -18.83 14.13 21.66
CA PHE A 373 -17.82 14.78 22.49
C PHE A 373 -17.98 16.30 22.56
N ALA A 374 -18.73 16.88 21.63
CA ALA A 374 -19.03 18.33 21.63
C ALA A 374 -20.46 18.59 21.19
N ASP A 375 -21.00 19.74 21.56
CA ASP A 375 -22.30 20.15 21.03
C ASP A 375 -22.17 20.58 19.60
N PRO A 376 -22.93 19.95 18.69
CA PRO A 376 -22.87 20.25 17.29
C PRO A 376 -23.42 21.64 16.99
N LYS A 377 -22.85 22.31 15.99
CA LYS A 377 -23.41 23.58 15.49
C LYS A 377 -24.79 23.34 14.88
N ILE A 378 -25.77 24.10 15.32
CA ILE A 378 -27.14 24.05 14.80
C ILE A 378 -27.13 24.46 13.33
N ASP A 379 -27.53 23.56 12.44
CA ASP A 379 -27.72 23.81 10.99
C ASP A 379 -29.12 23.38 10.55
N LEU A 380 -30.06 24.29 10.63
CA LEU A 380 -31.45 24.05 10.23
C LEU A 380 -31.61 23.66 8.76
N LYS A 381 -30.61 23.99 7.90
CA LYS A 381 -30.63 23.55 6.50
C LYS A 381 -30.55 22.03 6.36
N MET A 382 -29.89 21.35 7.31
CA MET A 382 -29.86 19.89 7.33
C MET A 382 -31.24 19.28 7.53
N LEU A 383 -32.11 19.92 8.32
CA LEU A 383 -33.50 19.51 8.52
C LEU A 383 -34.33 19.79 7.26
N THR A 384 -34.32 21.03 6.77
CA THR A 384 -35.19 21.48 5.66
C THR A 384 -34.78 20.88 4.30
N LYS A 385 -33.51 20.52 4.08
CA LYS A 385 -33.02 19.84 2.86
C LYS A 385 -33.08 18.32 2.94
N ASN A 386 -33.37 17.74 4.11
CA ASN A 386 -33.43 16.29 4.26
C ASN A 386 -34.56 15.71 3.39
N LYS A 387 -34.28 14.65 2.63
CA LYS A 387 -35.23 14.06 1.68
C LYS A 387 -36.54 13.60 2.31
N PHE A 388 -36.53 13.24 3.58
CA PHE A 388 -37.71 12.77 4.31
C PHE A 388 -38.46 13.92 5.01
N LEU A 389 -37.77 15.01 5.36
CA LEU A 389 -38.31 16.11 6.16
C LEU A 389 -38.75 17.31 5.32
N LYS A 390 -38.22 17.49 4.11
CA LYS A 390 -38.43 18.65 3.24
C LYS A 390 -39.90 18.96 2.90
N LYS A 391 -40.81 18.03 3.17
CA LYS A 391 -42.26 18.19 2.94
C LYS A 391 -43.01 18.63 4.20
N LEU A 392 -42.37 18.62 5.35
CA LEU A 392 -42.97 19.03 6.60
C LEU A 392 -42.74 20.53 6.82
N SER A 393 -43.75 21.22 7.32
CA SER A 393 -43.65 22.62 7.71
C SER A 393 -42.83 22.75 9.02
N GLU A 394 -42.24 23.91 9.29
CA GLU A 394 -41.52 24.17 10.52
C GLU A 394 -42.43 23.95 11.76
N SER A 395 -43.69 24.30 11.69
CA SER A 395 -44.66 24.05 12.77
C SER A 395 -44.86 22.55 13.03
N GLU A 396 -44.87 21.70 11.97
CA GLU A 396 -44.93 20.25 12.13
C GLU A 396 -43.63 19.68 12.72
N LEU A 397 -42.48 20.16 12.28
CA LEU A 397 -41.16 19.73 12.83
C LEU A 397 -41.10 20.07 14.35
N ILE A 398 -41.47 21.28 14.73
CA ILE A 398 -41.52 21.70 16.13
C ILE A 398 -42.50 20.83 16.96
N LYS A 399 -43.71 20.55 16.42
CA LYS A 399 -44.70 19.69 17.08
C LYS A 399 -44.15 18.29 17.31
N LEU A 400 -43.55 17.68 16.28
CA LEU A 400 -42.97 16.33 16.38
C LEU A 400 -41.81 16.27 17.38
N LEU A 401 -40.92 17.25 17.37
CA LEU A 401 -39.81 17.32 18.34
C LEU A 401 -40.28 17.53 19.78
N LYS A 402 -41.34 18.35 20.02
CA LYS A 402 -41.94 18.53 21.36
C LYS A 402 -42.51 17.21 21.89
N ILE A 403 -43.31 16.50 21.08
CA ILE A 403 -43.86 15.19 21.46
C ILE A 403 -42.74 14.19 21.74
N SER A 404 -41.68 14.19 20.91
CA SER A 404 -40.54 13.32 21.12
C SER A 404 -39.77 13.64 22.40
N ALA A 405 -39.54 14.91 22.70
CA ALA A 405 -38.84 15.32 23.92
C ALA A 405 -39.64 14.92 25.18
N GLU A 406 -40.97 15.15 25.21
CA GLU A 406 -41.84 14.76 26.32
C GLU A 406 -41.84 13.26 26.58
N MET A 407 -41.97 12.44 25.53
CA MET A 407 -41.98 10.97 25.68
C MET A 407 -40.61 10.42 26.09
N LEU A 408 -39.52 10.92 25.49
CA LEU A 408 -38.17 10.55 25.88
C LEU A 408 -37.80 10.99 27.30
N GLU A 409 -38.34 12.13 27.79
CA GLU A 409 -38.13 12.59 29.16
C GLU A 409 -38.75 11.67 30.21
N SER A 410 -39.89 11.03 29.88
CA SER A 410 -40.58 10.07 30.76
C SER A 410 -40.09 8.64 30.63
N SER A 411 -39.23 8.33 29.62
CA SER A 411 -38.68 6.99 29.41
C SER A 411 -37.57 6.64 30.42
N ASP A 412 -37.47 5.35 30.72
CA ASP A 412 -36.26 4.78 31.29
C ASP A 412 -35.13 4.88 30.27
N TRP A 413 -33.93 5.33 30.74
CA TRP A 413 -32.83 5.63 29.81
C TRP A 413 -31.88 4.43 29.66
N ASN A 414 -32.35 3.43 28.93
CA ASN A 414 -31.60 2.26 28.49
C ASN A 414 -32.02 1.89 27.07
N GLU A 415 -31.22 1.06 26.39
CA GLU A 415 -31.37 0.75 24.97
C GLU A 415 -32.76 0.20 24.61
N ASN A 416 -33.31 -0.72 25.41
CA ASN A 416 -34.59 -1.37 25.16
C ASN A 416 -35.75 -0.41 25.39
N ALA A 417 -35.78 0.29 26.52
CA ALA A 417 -36.82 1.24 26.83
C ALA A 417 -36.85 2.43 25.86
N LEU A 418 -35.68 2.89 25.39
CA LEU A 418 -35.57 3.89 24.33
C LEU A 418 -36.12 3.39 23.00
N GLN A 419 -35.83 2.12 22.62
CA GLN A 419 -36.40 1.53 21.42
C GLN A 419 -37.91 1.43 21.51
N ASP A 420 -38.47 1.01 22.65
CA ASP A 420 -39.92 0.93 22.87
C ASP A 420 -40.55 2.32 22.80
N THR A 421 -39.94 3.31 23.42
CA THR A 421 -40.42 4.71 23.37
C THR A 421 -40.40 5.24 21.93
N LEU A 422 -39.37 4.94 21.15
CA LEU A 422 -39.30 5.30 19.73
C LEU A 422 -40.41 4.63 18.90
N ASN A 423 -40.75 3.36 19.18
CA ASN A 423 -41.85 2.66 18.53
C ASN A 423 -43.22 3.29 18.90
N GLN A 424 -43.45 3.59 20.19
CA GLN A 424 -44.66 4.30 20.65
C GLN A 424 -44.78 5.70 20.03
N LEU A 425 -43.66 6.39 19.81
CA LEU A 425 -43.64 7.69 19.11
C LEU A 425 -44.13 7.58 17.67
N LEU A 426 -43.79 6.51 16.95
CA LEU A 426 -44.30 6.27 15.60
C LEU A 426 -45.82 6.12 15.60
N GLU A 427 -46.36 5.34 16.54
CA GLU A 427 -47.80 5.12 16.69
C GLU A 427 -48.53 6.44 17.04
N LYS A 428 -48.03 7.19 18.06
CA LYS A 428 -48.61 8.43 18.51
C LYS A 428 -48.61 9.55 17.47
N THR A 429 -47.55 9.60 16.63
CA THR A 429 -47.40 10.65 15.61
C THR A 429 -47.92 10.24 14.24
N ASN A 430 -48.24 8.97 14.03
CA ASN A 430 -48.59 8.37 12.76
C ASN A 430 -47.58 8.72 11.63
N LYS A 431 -46.28 8.82 12.00
CA LYS A 431 -45.17 9.10 11.07
C LYS A 431 -44.37 7.81 10.78
N LYS A 432 -43.74 7.81 9.59
CA LYS A 432 -42.85 6.69 9.22
C LYS A 432 -41.52 6.79 9.96
N PRO A 433 -40.84 5.65 10.24
CA PRO A 433 -39.51 5.66 10.87
C PRO A 433 -38.52 6.56 10.14
N ALA A 434 -38.52 6.56 8.81
CA ALA A 434 -37.64 7.40 8.00
C ALA A 434 -37.84 8.91 8.22
N GLU A 435 -39.06 9.35 8.57
CA GLU A 435 -39.36 10.77 8.87
C GLU A 435 -38.99 11.08 10.32
N LEU A 436 -39.60 10.40 11.29
CA LEU A 436 -39.44 10.74 12.69
C LEU A 436 -38.03 10.50 13.22
N PHE A 437 -37.45 9.33 12.90
CA PHE A 437 -36.08 9.02 13.38
C PHE A 437 -35.03 9.89 12.68
N SER A 438 -35.22 10.31 11.42
CA SER A 438 -34.32 11.30 10.80
C SER A 438 -34.44 12.66 11.48
N LEU A 439 -35.64 13.07 11.87
CA LEU A 439 -35.84 14.33 12.58
C LEU A 439 -35.14 14.35 13.95
N ILE A 440 -35.39 13.31 14.77
CA ILE A 440 -34.76 13.21 16.10
C ILE A 440 -33.24 13.11 15.95
N ARG A 441 -32.73 12.27 15.01
CA ARG A 441 -31.30 12.12 14.75
C ARG A 441 -30.64 13.45 14.41
N LEU A 442 -31.18 14.16 13.44
CA LEU A 442 -30.61 15.45 13.04
C LEU A 442 -30.68 16.48 14.16
N ALA A 443 -31.76 16.49 14.95
CA ALA A 443 -31.89 17.44 16.07
C ALA A 443 -30.89 17.20 17.20
N ILE A 444 -30.38 15.96 17.38
CA ILE A 444 -29.42 15.65 18.45
C ILE A 444 -27.96 15.62 17.99
N SER A 445 -27.71 15.41 16.68
CA SER A 445 -26.35 15.20 16.18
C SER A 445 -25.93 16.19 15.10
N TYR A 446 -26.85 16.78 14.36
CA TYR A 446 -26.57 17.54 13.13
C TYR A 446 -25.59 16.83 12.20
N ALA A 447 -25.62 15.49 12.21
CA ALA A 447 -24.81 14.64 11.36
C ALA A 447 -25.69 13.87 10.37
N PRO A 448 -25.24 13.66 9.12
CA PRO A 448 -26.02 12.93 8.12
C PRO A 448 -26.15 11.44 8.46
N PHE A 449 -25.28 10.92 9.27
CA PHE A 449 -25.23 9.52 9.70
C PHE A 449 -25.06 9.44 11.22
N SER A 450 -25.68 8.43 11.83
CA SER A 450 -25.41 8.03 13.20
C SER A 450 -25.67 6.51 13.34
N PRO A 451 -25.24 5.88 14.42
CA PRO A 451 -25.66 4.54 14.80
C PRO A 451 -27.18 4.40 14.93
N ALA A 452 -27.68 3.26 15.37
CA ALA A 452 -29.09 3.11 15.71
C ALA A 452 -29.52 4.19 16.70
N LEU A 453 -30.70 4.78 16.51
CA LEU A 453 -31.10 5.98 17.24
C LEU A 453 -31.20 5.75 18.75
N ASN A 454 -31.71 4.59 19.18
CA ASN A 454 -31.75 4.19 20.59
C ASN A 454 -30.35 4.10 21.21
N LEU A 455 -29.36 3.53 20.48
CA LEU A 455 -27.95 3.45 20.91
C LEU A 455 -27.33 4.85 21.00
N THR A 456 -27.58 5.70 20.00
CA THR A 456 -27.11 7.09 19.98
C THR A 456 -27.65 7.86 21.18
N LEU A 457 -28.96 7.77 21.45
CA LEU A 457 -29.59 8.44 22.59
C LEU A 457 -29.03 7.94 23.93
N ASN A 458 -28.91 6.60 24.07
CA ASN A 458 -28.37 6.01 25.30
C ASN A 458 -26.94 6.47 25.58
N THR A 459 -26.09 6.48 24.55
CA THR A 459 -24.68 6.91 24.66
C THR A 459 -24.53 8.40 24.95
N LEU A 460 -25.33 9.26 24.29
CA LEU A 460 -25.35 10.71 24.60
C LEU A 460 -25.88 11.04 26.02
N GLY A 461 -26.73 10.17 26.54
CA GLY A 461 -27.39 10.36 27.81
C GLY A 461 -28.60 11.30 27.74
N LYS A 462 -29.47 11.19 28.76
CA LYS A 462 -30.77 11.91 28.87
C LYS A 462 -30.61 13.43 28.81
N GLY A 463 -29.69 13.95 29.59
CA GLY A 463 -29.49 15.41 29.70
C GLY A 463 -29.12 16.06 28.38
N THR A 464 -28.07 15.53 27.73
CA THR A 464 -27.56 16.02 26.44
C THR A 464 -28.61 15.89 25.32
N SER A 465 -29.25 14.72 25.22
CA SER A 465 -30.25 14.46 24.17
C SER A 465 -31.44 15.43 24.28
N LEU A 466 -32.01 15.59 25.48
CA LEU A 466 -33.14 16.50 25.68
C LEU A 466 -32.77 17.99 25.51
N ALA A 467 -31.58 18.38 25.96
CA ALA A 467 -31.07 19.75 25.76
C ALA A 467 -30.97 20.08 24.26
N ARG A 468 -30.41 19.18 23.47
CA ARG A 468 -30.26 19.36 21.99
C ARG A 468 -31.61 19.38 21.27
N LEU A 469 -32.56 18.52 21.63
CA LEU A 469 -33.92 18.57 21.08
C LEU A 469 -34.56 19.92 21.37
N ARG A 470 -34.47 20.42 22.61
CA ARG A 470 -35.03 21.73 23.03
C ARG A 470 -34.35 22.90 22.31
N SER A 471 -33.03 22.86 22.18
CA SER A 471 -32.28 23.86 21.39
C SER A 471 -32.69 23.91 19.94
N THR A 472 -32.92 22.76 19.31
CA THR A 472 -33.43 22.70 17.94
C THR A 472 -34.84 23.22 17.80
N ILE A 473 -35.73 22.91 18.74
CA ILE A 473 -37.10 23.48 18.82
C ILE A 473 -37.04 25.01 18.87
N THR A 474 -36.20 25.56 19.76
CA THR A 474 -36.03 27.00 19.91
C THR A 474 -35.48 27.64 18.64
N ALA A 475 -34.50 27.03 17.99
CA ALA A 475 -33.92 27.53 16.75
C ALA A 475 -34.94 27.54 15.59
N LEU A 476 -35.78 26.49 15.48
CA LEU A 476 -36.86 26.44 14.49
C LEU A 476 -37.98 27.46 14.78
N ALA A 477 -38.24 27.80 16.05
CA ALA A 477 -39.29 28.79 16.38
C ALA A 477 -38.80 30.22 16.11
N ASN A 478 -37.52 30.46 15.97
CA ASN A 478 -36.88 31.76 15.73
C ASN A 478 -36.43 31.94 14.28
N SER A 479 -36.63 30.94 13.40
CA SER A 479 -36.28 31.00 11.98
C SER A 479 -37.45 31.50 11.16
#